data_c300dc566a42d61cbb003cc5188f7093
#
_entry.id   c300dc566a42d61cbb003cc5188f7093
#
_cell.length_a   1.000
_cell.length_b   1.000
_cell.length_c   1.000
_cell.angle_alpha   90.00
_cell.angle_beta   90.00
_cell.angle_gamma   90.00
#
_symmetry.space_group_name_H-M   'P 1'
#
loop_
_entity.id
_entity.type
_entity.pdbx_description
1 polymer ?
#
loop_
_entity_poly.entity_id
_entity_poly.type
_entity_poly.pdbx_seq_one_letter_code
_entity_poly.pdbx_strand_id
1 'polypeptide(L)'
;MDLANLNAFIAIAETGSFSGAGERLHLTQPAISKRIAGLEQQLKVRLFDRLGREVGLTEAGRALLPRAYQILNVLDDTRRALTNLNGEVTGRLTLATSHHIGLHRLPPLLREFTRRYPQVALDIQFLDSEVAYEEILHGRAELAVITLAPEPHALVKATPVWDDPLDFVVAPEHSLISNGPVSLADIALHPAVFPGGNTFTHHIVQRLFEAQGLTPNIAMSTNYLETIKMMVSIGLAWSVLPRTMLDEQVARIPLPGIQLTRQLGYILHTERTLSNAARAFMALLDAQIGLPGTPG
;
A
#
# COMPACT_ATOMS: atom_id res chain seq x y z
N MET A 1 19.78 -19.43 17.97
CA MET A 1 18.72 -18.47 17.63
C MET A 1 17.56 -19.27 17.04
N ASP A 2 16.35 -19.13 17.62
CA ASP A 2 15.16 -19.89 17.21
C ASP A 2 14.23 -18.99 16.41
N LEU A 3 13.57 -19.52 15.38
CA LEU A 3 12.62 -18.80 14.53
C LEU A 3 11.42 -18.24 15.32
N ALA A 4 10.96 -18.99 16.34
CA ALA A 4 9.89 -18.51 17.20
C ALA A 4 10.28 -17.26 18.02
N ASN A 5 11.56 -17.15 18.39
CA ASN A 5 12.09 -15.99 19.09
C ASN A 5 12.25 -14.78 18.14
N LEU A 6 12.67 -15.03 16.88
CA LEU A 6 12.74 -13.97 15.86
C LEU A 6 11.35 -13.45 15.51
N ASN A 7 10.34 -14.31 15.35
CA ASN A 7 8.96 -13.89 15.14
C ASN A 7 8.43 -13.03 16.30
N ALA A 8 8.73 -13.42 17.55
CA ALA A 8 8.35 -12.62 18.72
C ALA A 8 9.05 -11.25 18.73
N PHE A 9 10.33 -11.20 18.37
CA PHE A 9 11.10 -9.97 18.26
C PHE A 9 10.50 -9.01 17.21
N ILE A 10 10.23 -9.50 16.00
CA ILE A 10 9.60 -8.73 14.94
C ILE A 10 8.22 -8.23 15.36
N ALA A 11 7.38 -9.12 15.94
CA ALA A 11 6.04 -8.74 16.36
C ALA A 11 6.04 -7.59 17.39
N ILE A 12 6.99 -7.57 18.34
CA ILE A 12 7.13 -6.46 19.28
C ILE A 12 7.62 -5.20 18.57
N ALA A 13 8.60 -5.32 17.66
CA ALA A 13 9.13 -4.17 16.93
C ALA A 13 8.03 -3.47 16.10
N GLU A 14 7.09 -4.23 15.53
CA GLU A 14 5.99 -3.73 14.70
C GLU A 14 4.81 -3.21 15.52
N THR A 15 4.47 -3.86 16.64
CA THR A 15 3.33 -3.47 17.49
C THR A 15 3.68 -2.43 18.56
N GLY A 16 4.98 -2.20 18.81
CA GLY A 16 5.46 -1.35 19.92
C GLY A 16 5.09 -1.89 21.31
N SER A 17 4.62 -3.15 21.42
CA SER A 17 4.04 -3.69 22.65
C SER A 17 4.24 -5.19 22.78
N PHE A 18 4.62 -5.65 23.98
CA PHE A 18 4.66 -7.07 24.30
C PHE A 18 3.27 -7.73 24.31
N SER A 19 2.25 -6.98 24.74
CA SER A 19 0.87 -7.45 24.73
C SER A 19 0.32 -7.56 23.30
N GLY A 20 0.52 -6.52 22.48
CA GLY A 20 0.12 -6.52 21.07
C GLY A 20 0.83 -7.64 20.26
N ALA A 21 2.12 -7.89 20.54
CA ALA A 21 2.82 -9.03 19.95
C ALA A 21 2.22 -10.38 20.39
N GLY A 22 1.79 -10.49 21.66
CA GLY A 22 1.09 -11.65 22.17
C GLY A 22 -0.23 -11.91 21.45
N GLU A 23 -1.05 -10.90 21.30
CA GLU A 23 -2.32 -10.97 20.54
C GLU A 23 -2.09 -11.42 19.09
N ARG A 24 -1.13 -10.80 18.41
CA ARG A 24 -0.79 -11.10 17.03
C ARG A 24 -0.30 -12.55 16.82
N LEU A 25 0.48 -13.07 17.77
CA LEU A 25 1.06 -14.41 17.70
C LEU A 25 0.22 -15.47 18.43
N HIS A 26 -0.96 -15.10 18.94
CA HIS A 26 -1.82 -15.96 19.77
C HIS A 26 -1.08 -16.56 20.97
N LEU A 27 -0.27 -15.75 21.64
CA LEU A 27 0.54 -16.11 22.81
C LEU A 27 0.24 -15.16 23.98
N THR A 28 0.51 -15.64 25.19
CA THR A 28 0.45 -14.79 26.37
C THR A 28 1.64 -13.82 26.42
N GLN A 29 1.46 -12.65 26.98
CA GLN A 29 2.55 -11.68 27.17
C GLN A 29 3.76 -12.24 27.94
N PRO A 30 3.61 -13.07 29.02
CA PRO A 30 4.74 -13.77 29.64
C PRO A 30 5.50 -14.71 28.69
N ALA A 31 4.79 -15.39 27.76
CA ALA A 31 5.44 -16.26 26.77
C ALA A 31 6.30 -15.43 25.79
N ILE A 32 5.78 -14.29 25.33
CA ILE A 32 6.53 -13.35 24.49
C ILE A 32 7.76 -12.84 25.24
N SER A 33 7.60 -12.39 26.50
CA SER A 33 8.72 -11.90 27.34
C SER A 33 9.80 -12.98 27.54
N LYS A 34 9.40 -14.24 27.75
CA LYS A 34 10.35 -15.35 27.89
C LYS A 34 11.13 -15.60 26.59
N ARG A 35 10.48 -15.53 25.42
CA ARG A 35 11.15 -15.67 24.12
C ARG A 35 12.18 -14.58 23.89
N ILE A 36 11.85 -13.32 24.21
CA ILE A 36 12.77 -12.20 24.06
C ILE A 36 13.95 -12.30 25.04
N ALA A 37 13.68 -12.60 26.29
CA ALA A 37 14.76 -12.82 27.27
C ALA A 37 15.73 -13.92 26.83
N GLY A 38 15.21 -15.03 26.28
CA GLY A 38 16.03 -16.10 25.71
C GLY A 38 16.86 -15.65 24.51
N LEU A 39 16.30 -14.81 23.63
CA LEU A 39 17.00 -14.26 22.46
C LEU A 39 18.11 -13.29 22.90
N GLU A 40 17.81 -12.36 23.82
CA GLU A 40 18.76 -11.40 24.37
C GLU A 40 19.91 -12.10 25.12
N GLN A 41 19.61 -13.15 25.88
CA GLN A 41 20.62 -13.98 26.55
C GLN A 41 21.55 -14.68 25.56
N GLN A 42 21.02 -15.25 24.48
CA GLN A 42 21.81 -15.89 23.42
C GLN A 42 22.71 -14.90 22.68
N LEU A 43 22.21 -13.72 22.40
CA LEU A 43 22.95 -12.66 21.67
C LEU A 43 23.82 -11.82 22.60
N LYS A 44 23.66 -11.93 23.92
CA LYS A 44 24.34 -11.15 24.97
C LYS A 44 24.15 -9.63 24.82
N VAL A 45 23.04 -9.19 24.26
CA VAL A 45 22.65 -7.79 24.11
C VAL A 45 21.18 -7.61 24.44
N ARG A 46 20.79 -6.39 24.82
CA ARG A 46 19.39 -6.01 24.91
C ARG A 46 18.91 -5.56 23.53
N LEU A 47 17.71 -5.97 23.17
CA LEU A 47 17.07 -5.64 21.88
C LEU A 47 16.01 -4.55 22.05
N PHE A 48 15.42 -4.43 23.24
CA PHE A 48 14.40 -3.46 23.55
C PHE A 48 14.78 -2.59 24.76
N ASP A 49 14.49 -1.30 24.66
CA ASP A 49 14.46 -0.38 25.77
C ASP A 49 13.01 -0.20 26.26
N ARG A 50 12.83 -0.20 27.57
CA ARG A 50 11.55 0.06 28.22
C ARG A 50 11.58 1.49 28.79
N LEU A 51 11.11 2.45 28.00
CA LEU A 51 10.97 3.84 28.42
C LEU A 51 9.54 4.07 28.90
N GLY A 52 9.27 3.75 30.17
CA GLY A 52 7.93 3.88 30.75
C GLY A 52 6.93 2.87 30.15
N ARG A 53 5.93 3.38 29.42
CA ARG A 53 4.90 2.56 28.74
C ARG A 53 5.26 2.19 27.29
N GLU A 54 6.25 2.83 26.72
CA GLU A 54 6.66 2.59 25.33
C GLU A 54 7.82 1.58 25.27
N VAL A 55 7.78 0.73 24.25
CA VAL A 55 8.80 -0.25 23.94
C VAL A 55 9.49 0.19 22.66
N GLY A 56 10.74 0.64 22.78
CA GLY A 56 11.57 1.04 21.65
C GLY A 56 12.67 0.02 21.36
N LEU A 57 13.16 -0.01 20.13
CA LEU A 57 14.34 -0.80 19.77
C LEU A 57 15.61 -0.13 20.28
N THR A 58 16.53 -0.91 20.88
CA THR A 58 17.92 -0.49 21.11
C THR A 58 18.66 -0.38 19.78
N GLU A 59 19.91 0.09 19.80
CA GLU A 59 20.80 0.04 18.63
C GLU A 59 20.97 -1.40 18.12
N ALA A 60 21.17 -2.36 19.02
CA ALA A 60 21.25 -3.79 18.67
C ALA A 60 19.93 -4.32 18.07
N GLY A 61 18.78 -3.88 18.61
CA GLY A 61 17.46 -4.19 18.07
C GLY A 61 17.28 -3.65 16.65
N ARG A 62 17.66 -2.39 16.41
CA ARG A 62 17.64 -1.79 15.06
C ARG A 62 18.54 -2.52 14.07
N ALA A 63 19.72 -2.96 14.51
CA ALA A 63 20.63 -3.75 13.68
C ALA A 63 20.11 -5.18 13.40
N LEU A 64 19.43 -5.80 14.35
CA LEU A 64 18.86 -7.15 14.21
C LEU A 64 17.63 -7.16 13.30
N LEU A 65 16.77 -6.14 13.33
CA LEU A 65 15.47 -6.16 12.67
C LEU A 65 15.54 -6.51 11.18
N PRO A 66 16.35 -5.86 10.35
CA PRO A 66 16.47 -6.22 8.93
C PRO A 66 17.01 -7.65 8.73
N ARG A 67 17.90 -8.10 9.60
CA ARG A 67 18.45 -9.47 9.55
C ARG A 67 17.41 -10.52 9.93
N ALA A 68 16.57 -10.22 10.90
CA ALA A 68 15.48 -11.09 11.31
C ALA A 68 14.47 -11.29 10.17
N TYR A 69 14.10 -10.24 9.46
CA TYR A 69 13.29 -10.35 8.25
C TYR A 69 13.97 -11.19 7.17
N GLN A 70 15.25 -10.96 6.89
CA GLN A 70 15.99 -11.74 5.90
C GLN A 70 15.98 -13.25 6.21
N ILE A 71 16.19 -13.64 7.47
CA ILE A 71 16.17 -15.04 7.88
C ILE A 71 14.79 -15.67 7.64
N LEU A 72 13.71 -15.00 8.05
CA LEU A 72 12.36 -15.50 7.83
C LEU A 72 12.01 -15.57 6.34
N ASN A 73 12.45 -14.59 5.57
CA ASN A 73 12.26 -14.54 4.14
C ASN A 73 12.93 -15.70 3.42
N VAL A 74 14.18 -16.02 3.77
CA VAL A 74 14.91 -17.19 3.21
C VAL A 74 14.17 -18.48 3.51
N LEU A 75 13.62 -18.63 4.72
CA LEU A 75 12.84 -19.80 5.08
C LEU A 75 11.57 -19.94 4.23
N ASP A 76 10.84 -18.83 4.05
CA ASP A 76 9.62 -18.82 3.24
C ASP A 76 9.92 -19.07 1.76
N ASP A 77 11.00 -18.50 1.24
CA ASP A 77 11.46 -18.74 -0.13
C ASP A 77 11.85 -20.20 -0.35
N THR A 78 12.51 -20.83 0.64
CA THR A 78 12.84 -22.25 0.58
C THR A 78 11.56 -23.10 0.51
N ARG A 79 10.56 -22.79 1.36
CA ARG A 79 9.27 -23.49 1.34
C ARG A 79 8.58 -23.34 -0.02
N ARG A 80 8.53 -22.10 -0.56
CA ARG A 80 7.94 -21.82 -1.87
C ARG A 80 8.66 -22.58 -2.98
N ALA A 81 10.00 -22.56 -2.98
CA ALA A 81 10.80 -23.28 -3.97
C ALA A 81 10.47 -24.77 -3.97
N LEU A 82 10.36 -25.41 -2.80
CA LEU A 82 10.00 -26.83 -2.69
C LEU A 82 8.55 -27.09 -3.13
N THR A 83 7.60 -26.25 -2.73
CA THR A 83 6.19 -26.40 -3.12
C THR A 83 6.00 -26.19 -4.63
N ASN A 84 6.75 -25.28 -5.24
CA ASN A 84 6.70 -25.00 -6.66
C ASN A 84 7.11 -26.20 -7.54
N LEU A 85 7.93 -27.13 -7.02
CA LEU A 85 8.37 -28.33 -7.75
C LEU A 85 7.20 -29.24 -8.16
N ASN A 86 6.10 -29.21 -7.42
CA ASN A 86 4.91 -30.00 -7.75
C ASN A 86 4.14 -29.46 -8.97
N GLY A 87 4.45 -28.23 -9.43
CA GLY A 87 3.76 -27.59 -10.57
C GLY A 87 2.32 -27.15 -10.29
N GLU A 88 1.77 -27.50 -9.13
CA GLU A 88 0.41 -27.14 -8.75
C GLU A 88 0.30 -25.70 -8.27
N VAL A 89 -0.88 -25.08 -8.53
CA VAL A 89 -1.22 -23.75 -8.01
C VAL A 89 -2.04 -23.92 -6.75
N THR A 90 -1.35 -24.03 -5.62
CA THR A 90 -1.91 -24.30 -4.28
C THR A 90 -1.21 -23.46 -3.22
N GLY A 91 -1.65 -23.57 -1.97
CA GLY A 91 -1.04 -22.90 -0.82
C GLY A 91 -1.64 -21.55 -0.51
N ARG A 92 -0.84 -20.59 -0.01
CA ARG A 92 -1.29 -19.25 0.39
C ARG A 92 -0.67 -18.20 -0.52
N LEU A 93 -1.49 -17.26 -0.97
CA LEU A 93 -1.06 -16.03 -1.64
C LEU A 93 -1.30 -14.84 -0.72
N THR A 94 -0.24 -14.19 -0.27
CA THR A 94 -0.30 -12.94 0.50
C THR A 94 -0.26 -11.76 -0.47
N LEU A 95 -1.39 -11.07 -0.59
CA LEU A 95 -1.61 -9.95 -1.49
C LEU A 95 -1.89 -8.67 -0.70
N ALA A 96 -1.11 -7.63 -0.92
CA ALA A 96 -1.43 -6.29 -0.41
C ALA A 96 -2.04 -5.42 -1.51
N THR A 97 -3.01 -4.58 -1.16
CA THR A 97 -3.63 -3.66 -2.13
C THR A 97 -4.19 -2.42 -1.45
N SER A 98 -4.31 -1.32 -2.20
CA SER A 98 -5.00 -0.13 -1.71
C SER A 98 -6.53 -0.30 -1.79
N HIS A 99 -7.26 0.42 -0.92
CA HIS A 99 -8.72 0.33 -0.87
C HIS A 99 -9.38 0.58 -2.22
N HIS A 100 -9.01 1.65 -2.90
CA HIS A 100 -9.59 1.99 -4.20
C HIS A 100 -9.37 0.89 -5.26
N ILE A 101 -8.15 0.37 -5.37
CA ILE A 101 -7.82 -0.69 -6.33
C ILE A 101 -8.54 -1.98 -5.94
N GLY A 102 -8.57 -2.31 -4.66
CA GLY A 102 -9.26 -3.49 -4.15
C GLY A 102 -10.77 -3.47 -4.39
N LEU A 103 -11.40 -2.28 -4.39
CA LEU A 103 -12.83 -2.11 -4.64
C LEU A 103 -13.17 -2.08 -6.13
N HIS A 104 -12.34 -1.42 -6.95
CA HIS A 104 -12.74 -1.08 -8.32
C HIS A 104 -11.99 -1.84 -9.41
N ARG A 105 -10.81 -2.42 -9.12
CA ARG A 105 -9.99 -3.12 -10.12
C ARG A 105 -9.85 -4.62 -9.86
N LEU A 106 -9.71 -5.03 -8.61
CA LEU A 106 -9.44 -6.43 -8.28
C LEU A 106 -10.64 -7.38 -8.28
N PRO A 107 -11.92 -6.99 -8.05
CA PRO A 107 -13.00 -7.95 -7.88
C PRO A 107 -13.18 -8.93 -9.04
N PRO A 108 -13.11 -8.53 -10.32
CA PRO A 108 -13.21 -9.47 -11.44
C PRO A 108 -12.06 -10.49 -11.45
N LEU A 109 -10.83 -10.01 -11.18
CA LEU A 109 -9.62 -10.84 -11.16
C LEU A 109 -9.63 -11.83 -10.00
N LEU A 110 -10.02 -11.38 -8.82
CA LEU A 110 -10.14 -12.24 -7.63
C LEU A 110 -11.21 -13.33 -7.84
N ARG A 111 -12.35 -12.98 -8.44
CA ARG A 111 -13.41 -13.94 -8.80
C ARG A 111 -12.90 -14.99 -9.77
N GLU A 112 -12.17 -14.57 -10.80
CA GLU A 112 -11.61 -15.48 -11.80
C GLU A 112 -10.54 -16.37 -11.17
N PHE A 113 -9.65 -15.80 -10.35
CA PHE A 113 -8.59 -16.52 -9.68
C PHE A 113 -9.13 -17.58 -8.74
N THR A 114 -10.06 -17.24 -7.85
CA THR A 114 -10.64 -18.18 -6.88
C THR A 114 -11.41 -19.32 -7.56
N ARG A 115 -12.04 -19.04 -8.70
CA ARG A 115 -12.71 -20.07 -9.49
C ARG A 115 -11.73 -21.03 -10.15
N ARG A 116 -10.59 -20.52 -10.65
CA ARG A 116 -9.56 -21.35 -11.33
C ARG A 116 -8.71 -22.13 -10.32
N TYR A 117 -8.45 -21.56 -9.16
CA TYR A 117 -7.52 -22.10 -8.16
C TYR A 117 -8.15 -22.16 -6.76
N PRO A 118 -9.18 -23.01 -6.58
CA PRO A 118 -9.93 -23.06 -5.32
C PRO A 118 -9.11 -23.58 -4.12
N GLN A 119 -7.93 -24.18 -4.37
CA GLN A 119 -7.02 -24.66 -3.33
C GLN A 119 -6.04 -23.58 -2.83
N VAL A 120 -6.08 -22.38 -3.41
CA VAL A 120 -5.26 -21.26 -2.94
C VAL A 120 -6.00 -20.48 -1.86
N ALA A 121 -5.42 -20.40 -0.67
CA ALA A 121 -5.89 -19.51 0.37
C ALA A 121 -5.41 -18.08 0.09
N LEU A 122 -6.34 -17.17 -0.20
CA LEU A 122 -6.04 -15.75 -0.35
C LEU A 122 -5.94 -15.07 1.02
N ASP A 123 -4.84 -14.38 1.23
CA ASP A 123 -4.59 -13.50 2.36
C ASP A 123 -4.42 -12.08 1.84
N ILE A 124 -5.51 -11.32 1.83
CA ILE A 124 -5.56 -9.98 1.23
C ILE A 124 -5.53 -8.94 2.35
N GLN A 125 -4.55 -8.04 2.27
CA GLN A 125 -4.40 -6.90 3.17
C GLN A 125 -4.75 -5.61 2.41
N PHE A 126 -5.69 -4.85 2.97
CA PHE A 126 -6.04 -3.52 2.46
C PHE A 126 -5.24 -2.48 3.23
N LEU A 127 -4.30 -1.85 2.55
CA LEU A 127 -3.32 -0.92 3.12
C LEU A 127 -3.17 0.30 2.20
N ASP A 128 -2.65 1.40 2.71
CA ASP A 128 -2.20 2.47 1.84
C ASP A 128 -1.08 1.98 0.92
N SER A 129 -1.00 2.51 -0.30
CA SER A 129 -0.04 2.05 -1.31
C SER A 129 1.41 2.07 -0.80
N GLU A 130 1.75 3.06 -0.02
CA GLU A 130 3.09 3.26 0.58
C GLU A 130 3.37 2.20 1.66
N VAL A 131 2.37 1.88 2.47
CA VAL A 131 2.48 0.80 3.48
C VAL A 131 2.59 -0.56 2.78
N ALA A 132 1.76 -0.81 1.77
CA ALA A 132 1.85 -2.03 0.97
C ALA A 132 3.20 -2.16 0.24
N TYR A 133 3.79 -1.03 -0.16
CA TYR A 133 5.14 -0.97 -0.73
C TYR A 133 6.20 -1.44 0.27
N GLU A 134 6.12 -0.98 1.52
CA GLU A 134 7.01 -1.43 2.60
C GLU A 134 6.79 -2.92 2.95
N GLU A 135 5.56 -3.43 2.86
CA GLU A 135 5.28 -4.86 3.03
C GLU A 135 6.06 -5.72 2.01
N ILE A 136 6.17 -5.25 0.76
CA ILE A 136 6.98 -5.91 -0.27
C ILE A 136 8.47 -5.81 0.06
N LEU A 137 8.99 -4.63 0.40
CA LEU A 137 10.41 -4.44 0.74
C LEU A 137 10.86 -5.33 1.91
N HIS A 138 10.01 -5.50 2.90
CA HIS A 138 10.29 -6.36 4.05
C HIS A 138 9.93 -7.84 3.80
N GLY A 139 9.33 -8.17 2.66
CA GLY A 139 8.94 -9.53 2.29
C GLY A 139 7.77 -10.08 3.09
N ARG A 140 6.93 -9.21 3.69
CA ARG A 140 5.71 -9.59 4.43
C ARG A 140 4.53 -9.86 3.50
N ALA A 141 4.48 -9.19 2.35
CA ALA A 141 3.60 -9.54 1.24
C ALA A 141 4.42 -10.12 0.08
N GLU A 142 3.81 -10.99 -0.68
CA GLU A 142 4.44 -11.61 -1.84
C GLU A 142 4.22 -10.78 -3.10
N LEU A 143 3.04 -10.18 -3.21
CA LEU A 143 2.60 -9.33 -4.30
C LEU A 143 1.81 -8.16 -3.74
N ALA A 144 2.00 -6.97 -4.29
CA ALA A 144 1.12 -5.85 -4.00
C ALA A 144 0.58 -5.24 -5.28
N VAL A 145 -0.72 -4.88 -5.28
CA VAL A 145 -1.38 -4.18 -6.39
C VAL A 145 -1.78 -2.81 -5.88
N ILE A 146 -1.05 -1.77 -6.31
CA ILE A 146 -1.05 -0.44 -5.70
C ILE A 146 -0.89 0.68 -6.74
N THR A 147 -1.01 1.93 -6.28
CA THR A 147 -0.45 3.07 -7.02
C THR A 147 1.06 2.93 -7.03
N LEU A 148 1.67 2.95 -8.21
CA LEU A 148 3.11 2.75 -8.35
C LEU A 148 3.88 3.99 -7.88
N ALA A 149 5.00 3.75 -7.20
CA ALA A 149 5.95 4.80 -6.85
C ALA A 149 6.54 5.42 -8.13
N PRO A 150 6.67 6.76 -8.21
CA PRO A 150 7.32 7.41 -9.35
C PRO A 150 8.76 6.94 -9.57
N GLU A 151 9.46 6.63 -8.49
CA GLU A 151 10.84 6.14 -8.48
C GLU A 151 10.91 4.89 -7.59
N PRO A 152 10.83 3.68 -8.15
CA PRO A 152 10.86 2.47 -7.36
C PRO A 152 12.26 2.18 -6.81
N HIS A 153 12.33 1.59 -5.62
CA HIS A 153 13.57 1.09 -5.01
C HIS A 153 14.18 -0.04 -5.86
N ALA A 154 15.51 -0.18 -5.86
CA ALA A 154 16.24 -1.19 -6.66
C ALA A 154 15.79 -2.65 -6.39
N LEU A 155 15.31 -2.94 -5.17
CA LEU A 155 14.78 -4.26 -4.79
C LEU A 155 13.32 -4.48 -5.17
N VAL A 156 12.65 -3.50 -5.78
CA VAL A 156 11.24 -3.59 -6.19
C VAL A 156 11.14 -3.61 -7.70
N LYS A 157 10.53 -4.66 -8.23
CA LYS A 157 10.10 -4.70 -9.62
C LYS A 157 8.65 -4.21 -9.68
N ALA A 158 8.43 -3.11 -10.40
CA ALA A 158 7.10 -2.56 -10.64
C ALA A 158 6.66 -2.85 -12.09
N THR A 159 5.43 -3.28 -12.26
CA THR A 159 4.80 -3.53 -13.57
C THR A 159 3.51 -2.72 -13.65
N PRO A 160 3.45 -1.69 -14.50
CA PRO A 160 2.22 -0.94 -14.77
C PRO A 160 1.17 -1.83 -15.43
N VAL A 161 -0.08 -1.72 -14.97
CA VAL A 161 -1.22 -2.47 -15.52
C VAL A 161 -2.28 -1.52 -16.05
N TRP A 162 -2.57 -0.43 -15.33
CA TRP A 162 -3.60 0.53 -15.71
C TRP A 162 -3.09 1.97 -15.60
N ASP A 163 -3.40 2.76 -16.60
CA ASP A 163 -3.39 4.21 -16.51
C ASP A 163 -4.62 4.67 -15.73
N ASP A 164 -4.44 5.56 -14.77
CA ASP A 164 -5.50 6.09 -13.93
C ASP A 164 -5.51 7.62 -14.03
N PRO A 165 -6.20 8.17 -15.04
CA PRO A 165 -6.33 9.61 -15.22
C PRO A 165 -7.00 10.25 -14.02
N LEU A 166 -6.45 11.36 -13.54
CA LEU A 166 -6.94 12.12 -12.42
C LEU A 166 -7.51 13.45 -12.91
N ASP A 167 -8.69 13.80 -12.44
CA ASP A 167 -9.34 15.08 -12.74
C ASP A 167 -9.47 15.92 -11.45
N PHE A 168 -9.30 17.23 -11.59
CA PHE A 168 -9.62 18.20 -10.55
C PHE A 168 -11.13 18.33 -10.42
N VAL A 169 -11.63 18.26 -9.20
CA VAL A 169 -13.07 18.20 -8.92
C VAL A 169 -13.49 19.15 -7.81
N VAL A 170 -14.72 19.63 -7.92
CA VAL A 170 -15.44 20.43 -6.93
C VAL A 170 -16.90 20.01 -6.86
N ALA A 171 -17.66 20.58 -5.92
CA ALA A 171 -19.13 20.48 -5.95
C ALA A 171 -19.69 21.14 -7.23
N PRO A 172 -20.82 20.63 -7.79
CA PRO A 172 -21.39 21.16 -9.04
C PRO A 172 -21.74 22.65 -9.00
N GLU A 173 -22.09 23.21 -7.84
CA GLU A 173 -22.46 24.62 -7.67
C GLU A 173 -21.27 25.52 -7.30
N HIS A 174 -20.03 24.98 -7.28
CA HIS A 174 -18.86 25.75 -6.87
C HIS A 174 -18.50 26.85 -7.87
N SER A 175 -18.08 28.00 -7.37
CA SER A 175 -17.76 29.20 -8.19
C SER A 175 -16.66 28.97 -9.24
N LEU A 176 -15.75 28.01 -9.00
CA LEU A 176 -14.72 27.62 -9.98
C LEU A 176 -15.29 27.01 -11.26
N ILE A 177 -16.55 26.55 -11.28
CA ILE A 177 -17.20 26.05 -12.50
C ILE A 177 -17.88 27.14 -13.28
N SER A 178 -18.39 28.19 -12.58
CA SER A 178 -19.29 29.22 -13.16
C SER A 178 -18.55 30.43 -13.73
N ASN A 179 -17.29 30.68 -13.34
CA ASN A 179 -16.63 31.98 -13.55
C ASN A 179 -15.65 32.00 -14.75
N GLY A 180 -15.75 31.07 -15.69
CA GLY A 180 -14.92 31.08 -16.90
C GLY A 180 -13.65 30.23 -16.78
N PRO A 181 -12.58 30.50 -17.56
CA PRO A 181 -11.35 29.74 -17.53
C PRO A 181 -10.69 29.80 -16.16
N VAL A 182 -10.37 28.64 -15.60
CA VAL A 182 -9.74 28.47 -14.27
C VAL A 182 -8.27 28.09 -14.46
N SER A 183 -7.40 28.67 -13.66
CA SER A 183 -5.96 28.32 -13.56
C SER A 183 -5.65 27.54 -12.28
N LEU A 184 -4.45 26.92 -12.21
CA LEU A 184 -3.98 26.30 -10.97
C LEU A 184 -3.83 27.31 -9.83
N ALA A 185 -3.50 28.57 -10.14
CA ALA A 185 -3.40 29.64 -9.14
C ALA A 185 -4.78 29.94 -8.52
N ASP A 186 -5.85 29.94 -9.30
CA ASP A 186 -7.20 30.13 -8.79
C ASP A 186 -7.60 28.97 -7.87
N ILE A 187 -7.32 27.75 -8.26
CA ILE A 187 -7.63 26.55 -7.46
C ILE A 187 -6.84 26.57 -6.14
N ALA A 188 -5.57 26.99 -6.15
CA ALA A 188 -4.71 27.04 -4.96
C ALA A 188 -5.26 27.94 -3.85
N LEU A 189 -6.09 28.93 -4.19
CA LEU A 189 -6.70 29.84 -3.21
C LEU A 189 -7.86 29.19 -2.43
N HIS A 190 -8.45 28.14 -2.95
CA HIS A 190 -9.58 27.45 -2.32
C HIS A 190 -9.10 26.29 -1.43
N PRO A 191 -9.86 25.95 -0.37
CA PRO A 191 -9.52 24.81 0.47
C PRO A 191 -9.56 23.51 -0.31
N ALA A 192 -8.55 22.65 -0.08
CA ALA A 192 -8.39 21.34 -0.69
C ALA A 192 -8.53 20.22 0.34
N VAL A 193 -9.00 19.04 -0.09
CA VAL A 193 -8.90 17.79 0.64
C VAL A 193 -8.07 16.81 -0.18
N PHE A 194 -7.00 16.28 0.41
CA PHE A 194 -6.05 15.40 -0.28
C PHE A 194 -5.78 14.13 0.50
N PRO A 195 -5.25 13.10 -0.17
CA PRO A 195 -4.55 12.02 0.52
C PRO A 195 -3.40 12.58 1.37
N GLY A 196 -3.00 11.83 2.40
CA GLY A 196 -1.92 12.24 3.31
C GLY A 196 -0.63 12.60 2.56
N GLY A 197 0.16 13.50 3.14
CA GLY A 197 1.37 14.06 2.51
C GLY A 197 2.47 13.03 2.18
N ASN A 198 2.39 11.84 2.74
CA ASN A 198 3.30 10.72 2.45
C ASN A 198 2.84 9.82 1.29
N THR A 199 1.69 10.11 0.65
CA THR A 199 1.15 9.25 -0.41
C THR A 199 1.73 9.59 -1.80
N PHE A 200 1.86 8.58 -2.66
CA PHE A 200 2.33 8.78 -4.05
C PHE A 200 1.41 9.72 -4.82
N THR A 201 0.10 9.61 -4.62
CA THR A 201 -0.88 10.50 -5.26
C THR A 201 -0.70 11.95 -4.82
N HIS A 202 -0.49 12.20 -3.52
CA HIS A 202 -0.20 13.54 -3.01
C HIS A 202 1.03 14.13 -3.69
N HIS A 203 2.13 13.38 -3.74
CA HIS A 203 3.38 13.84 -4.36
C HIS A 203 3.21 14.16 -5.86
N ILE A 204 2.41 13.38 -6.59
CA ILE A 204 2.13 13.65 -8.02
C ILE A 204 1.43 15.01 -8.18
N VAL A 205 0.41 15.28 -7.35
CA VAL A 205 -0.32 16.55 -7.39
C VAL A 205 0.55 17.71 -6.92
N GLN A 206 1.27 17.53 -5.82
CA GLN A 206 2.16 18.54 -5.26
C GLN A 206 3.22 18.98 -6.27
N ARG A 207 3.90 18.07 -6.96
CA ARG A 207 4.88 18.38 -8.01
C ARG A 207 4.30 19.27 -9.13
N LEU A 208 3.02 19.06 -9.49
CA LEU A 208 2.36 19.89 -10.50
C LEU A 208 2.23 21.35 -10.04
N PHE A 209 1.85 21.59 -8.78
CA PHE A 209 1.76 22.94 -8.22
C PHE A 209 3.14 23.57 -8.04
N GLU A 210 4.11 22.82 -7.50
CA GLU A 210 5.49 23.27 -7.30
C GLU A 210 6.16 23.70 -8.62
N ALA A 211 5.90 22.99 -9.72
CA ALA A 211 6.42 23.33 -11.04
C ALA A 211 5.96 24.72 -11.54
N GLN A 212 4.88 25.27 -10.94
CA GLN A 212 4.37 26.61 -11.22
C GLN A 212 4.63 27.58 -10.06
N GLY A 213 5.42 27.19 -9.06
CA GLY A 213 5.69 28.00 -7.87
C GLY A 213 4.48 28.20 -6.97
N LEU A 214 3.50 27.29 -7.03
CA LEU A 214 2.25 27.36 -6.27
C LEU A 214 2.25 26.33 -5.13
N THR A 215 1.43 26.60 -4.11
CA THR A 215 1.19 25.68 -3.00
C THR A 215 -0.32 25.58 -2.77
N PRO A 216 -0.93 24.38 -2.87
CA PRO A 216 -2.35 24.22 -2.61
C PRO A 216 -2.69 24.44 -1.13
N ASN A 217 -3.83 25.03 -0.84
CA ASN A 217 -4.35 25.23 0.52
C ASN A 217 -5.00 23.94 1.03
N ILE A 218 -4.21 23.01 1.57
CA ILE A 218 -4.69 21.72 2.07
C ILE A 218 -5.32 21.91 3.45
N ALA A 219 -6.64 21.91 3.51
CA ALA A 219 -7.41 22.09 4.75
C ALA A 219 -7.64 20.77 5.49
N MET A 220 -7.71 19.64 4.77
CA MET A 220 -8.00 18.31 5.34
C MET A 220 -7.26 17.22 4.58
N SER A 221 -7.01 16.09 5.25
CA SER A 221 -6.39 14.90 4.63
C SER A 221 -7.08 13.61 5.06
N THR A 222 -7.28 12.72 4.10
CA THR A 222 -7.72 11.33 4.31
C THR A 222 -7.31 10.47 3.11
N ASN A 223 -6.96 9.20 3.34
CA ASN A 223 -6.51 8.29 2.28
C ASN A 223 -7.66 7.52 1.59
N TYR A 224 -8.91 7.72 2.05
CA TYR A 224 -10.09 7.09 1.46
C TYR A 224 -10.70 7.98 0.39
N LEU A 225 -10.55 7.61 -0.89
CA LEU A 225 -11.02 8.41 -2.03
C LEU A 225 -12.54 8.63 -2.02
N GLU A 226 -13.31 7.66 -1.54
CA GLU A 226 -14.76 7.77 -1.36
C GLU A 226 -15.12 8.85 -0.33
N THR A 227 -14.34 8.96 0.75
CA THR A 227 -14.49 10.03 1.74
C THR A 227 -14.10 11.38 1.15
N ILE A 228 -13.02 11.45 0.37
CA ILE A 228 -12.62 12.67 -0.35
C ILE A 228 -13.75 13.10 -1.29
N LYS A 229 -14.30 12.17 -2.08
CA LYS A 229 -15.42 12.46 -2.99
C LYS A 229 -16.63 13.03 -2.25
N MET A 230 -16.99 12.41 -1.13
CA MET A 230 -18.10 12.91 -0.27
C MET A 230 -17.82 14.33 0.22
N MET A 231 -16.62 14.64 0.71
CA MET A 231 -16.26 15.98 1.17
C MET A 231 -16.32 17.02 0.06
N VAL A 232 -15.89 16.64 -1.15
CA VAL A 232 -16.00 17.50 -2.35
C VAL A 232 -17.46 17.73 -2.72
N SER A 233 -18.28 16.69 -2.76
CA SER A 233 -19.69 16.76 -3.19
C SER A 233 -20.55 17.67 -2.32
N ILE A 234 -20.23 17.79 -1.04
CA ILE A 234 -20.93 18.69 -0.10
C ILE A 234 -20.31 20.11 -0.05
N GLY A 235 -19.37 20.41 -0.93
CA GLY A 235 -18.80 21.76 -1.09
C GLY A 235 -17.76 22.18 -0.07
N LEU A 236 -17.18 21.24 0.71
CA LEU A 236 -16.17 21.60 1.73
C LEU A 236 -14.83 21.99 1.12
N ALA A 237 -14.45 21.37 0.02
CA ALA A 237 -13.13 21.55 -0.60
C ALA A 237 -13.13 21.08 -2.05
N TRP A 238 -12.09 21.43 -2.79
CA TRP A 238 -11.76 20.77 -4.04
C TRP A 238 -10.79 19.59 -3.80
N SER A 239 -10.69 18.72 -4.80
CA SER A 239 -9.72 17.64 -4.77
C SER A 239 -9.30 17.17 -6.16
N VAL A 240 -8.50 16.10 -6.18
CA VAL A 240 -8.15 15.35 -7.39
C VAL A 240 -8.61 13.91 -7.21
N LEU A 241 -9.47 13.44 -8.12
CA LEU A 241 -10.03 12.10 -8.08
C LEU A 241 -9.77 11.35 -9.39
N PRO A 242 -9.66 10.00 -9.34
CA PRO A 242 -9.71 9.18 -10.54
C PRO A 242 -10.93 9.50 -11.39
N ARG A 243 -10.74 9.61 -12.70
CA ARG A 243 -11.83 9.89 -13.64
C ARG A 243 -12.97 8.87 -13.54
N THR A 244 -12.66 7.65 -13.19
CA THR A 244 -13.65 6.57 -12.99
C THR A 244 -14.57 6.78 -11.79
N MET A 245 -14.24 7.70 -10.88
CA MET A 245 -15.07 8.03 -9.71
C MET A 245 -16.00 9.23 -9.94
N LEU A 246 -15.91 9.90 -11.09
CA LEU A 246 -16.72 11.06 -11.38
C LEU A 246 -18.14 10.63 -11.76
N ASP A 247 -19.13 11.29 -11.14
CA ASP A 247 -20.54 11.18 -11.42
C ASP A 247 -21.23 12.58 -11.25
N GLU A 248 -22.53 12.60 -11.17
CA GLU A 248 -23.33 13.83 -11.01
C GLU A 248 -23.10 14.59 -9.68
N GLN A 249 -22.48 13.93 -8.67
CA GLN A 249 -22.22 14.54 -7.36
C GLN A 249 -21.00 15.46 -7.35
N VAL A 250 -20.12 15.35 -8.33
CA VAL A 250 -18.89 16.16 -8.44
C VAL A 250 -18.70 16.67 -9.86
N ALA A 251 -18.28 17.91 -9.99
CA ALA A 251 -18.01 18.55 -11.27
C ALA A 251 -16.50 18.63 -11.52
N ARG A 252 -16.11 18.33 -12.76
CA ARG A 252 -14.71 18.49 -13.20
C ARG A 252 -14.38 19.95 -13.41
N ILE A 253 -13.24 20.39 -12.88
CA ILE A 253 -12.66 21.70 -13.20
C ILE A 253 -11.88 21.57 -14.52
N PRO A 254 -12.27 22.28 -15.58
CA PRO A 254 -11.55 22.24 -16.84
C PRO A 254 -10.21 23.01 -16.71
N LEU A 255 -9.09 22.32 -16.83
CA LEU A 255 -7.75 22.91 -16.83
C LEU A 255 -7.07 22.61 -18.15
N PRO A 256 -7.19 23.48 -19.17
CA PRO A 256 -6.58 23.26 -20.47
C PRO A 256 -5.05 23.07 -20.36
N GLY A 257 -4.52 22.04 -21.03
CA GLY A 257 -3.10 21.74 -21.05
C GLY A 257 -2.56 20.99 -19.81
N ILE A 258 -3.39 20.75 -18.79
CA ILE A 258 -3.00 19.93 -17.62
C ILE A 258 -3.59 18.54 -17.74
N GLN A 259 -2.73 17.55 -17.79
CA GLN A 259 -3.08 16.15 -17.72
C GLN A 259 -2.36 15.53 -16.54
N LEU A 260 -3.10 14.96 -15.63
CA LEU A 260 -2.59 14.28 -14.45
C LEU A 260 -2.98 12.80 -14.54
N THR A 261 -2.00 11.93 -14.46
CA THR A 261 -2.21 10.48 -14.53
C THR A 261 -1.29 9.82 -13.51
N ARG A 262 -1.81 8.83 -12.80
CA ARG A 262 -0.99 7.93 -12.00
C ARG A 262 -1.02 6.54 -12.61
N GLN A 263 0.03 5.77 -12.35
CA GLN A 263 0.11 4.39 -12.78
C GLN A 263 -0.37 3.48 -11.65
N LEU A 264 -1.30 2.60 -11.96
CA LEU A 264 -1.68 1.49 -11.08
C LEU A 264 -1.07 0.21 -11.62
N GLY A 265 -0.59 -0.63 -10.75
CA GLY A 265 0.05 -1.87 -11.19
C GLY A 265 0.43 -2.75 -10.02
N TYR A 266 1.21 -3.77 -10.31
CA TYR A 266 1.71 -4.64 -9.25
C TYR A 266 3.21 -4.50 -9.05
N ILE A 267 3.62 -4.77 -7.82
CA ILE A 267 5.01 -4.79 -7.40
C ILE A 267 5.34 -6.10 -6.70
N LEU A 268 6.59 -6.50 -6.83
CA LEU A 268 7.18 -7.65 -6.15
C LEU A 268 8.63 -7.36 -5.77
N HIS A 269 9.16 -8.11 -4.82
CA HIS A 269 10.56 -8.01 -4.45
C HIS A 269 11.44 -8.80 -5.43
N THR A 270 12.49 -8.18 -5.97
CA THR A 270 13.33 -8.76 -7.04
C THR A 270 14.08 -10.03 -6.63
N GLU A 271 14.44 -10.15 -5.35
CA GLU A 271 15.24 -11.25 -4.83
C GLU A 271 14.40 -12.35 -4.15
N ARG A 272 13.05 -12.25 -4.18
CA ARG A 272 12.18 -13.22 -3.54
C ARG A 272 11.66 -14.29 -4.50
N THR A 273 11.53 -15.50 -4.01
CA THR A 273 10.93 -16.62 -4.75
C THR A 273 9.42 -16.48 -4.75
N LEU A 274 8.82 -16.32 -5.94
CA LEU A 274 7.38 -16.28 -6.10
C LEU A 274 6.78 -17.69 -6.08
N SER A 275 5.64 -17.84 -5.39
CA SER A 275 4.82 -19.05 -5.44
C SER A 275 4.18 -19.24 -6.82
N ASN A 276 3.76 -20.46 -7.14
CA ASN A 276 2.94 -20.72 -8.34
C ASN A 276 1.62 -19.94 -8.28
N ALA A 277 1.06 -19.70 -7.09
CA ALA A 277 -0.14 -18.89 -6.89
C ALA A 277 0.09 -17.42 -7.27
N ALA A 278 1.21 -16.81 -6.84
CA ALA A 278 1.56 -15.44 -7.21
C ALA A 278 1.76 -15.31 -8.73
N ARG A 279 2.48 -16.24 -9.36
CA ARG A 279 2.68 -16.23 -10.81
C ARG A 279 1.36 -16.36 -11.57
N ALA A 280 0.45 -17.22 -11.10
CA ALA A 280 -0.87 -17.38 -11.71
C ALA A 280 -1.73 -16.12 -11.56
N PHE A 281 -1.65 -15.41 -10.42
CA PHE A 281 -2.35 -14.14 -10.24
C PHE A 281 -1.75 -13.01 -11.08
N MET A 282 -0.42 -12.94 -11.17
CA MET A 282 0.28 -12.01 -12.06
C MET A 282 -0.14 -12.19 -13.53
N ALA A 283 -0.28 -13.43 -14.01
CA ALA A 283 -0.74 -13.70 -15.37
C ALA A 283 -2.15 -13.13 -15.64
N LEU A 284 -3.05 -13.09 -14.63
CA LEU A 284 -4.34 -12.43 -14.75
C LEU A 284 -4.21 -10.90 -14.79
N LEU A 285 -3.28 -10.33 -14.02
CA LEU A 285 -2.98 -8.89 -14.07
C LEU A 285 -2.36 -8.49 -15.40
N ASP A 286 -1.41 -9.29 -15.91
CA ASP A 286 -0.75 -9.03 -17.19
C ASP A 286 -1.74 -9.07 -18.37
N ALA A 287 -2.77 -9.91 -18.30
CA ALA A 287 -3.85 -9.95 -19.29
C ALA A 287 -4.72 -8.67 -19.30
N GLN A 288 -4.61 -7.80 -18.29
CA GLN A 288 -5.30 -6.50 -18.26
C GLN A 288 -4.47 -5.38 -18.94
N ILE A 289 -3.18 -5.61 -19.19
CA ILE A 289 -2.29 -4.59 -19.78
C ILE A 289 -2.79 -4.23 -21.18
N GLY A 290 -3.01 -2.95 -21.43
CA GLY A 290 -3.48 -2.43 -22.73
C GLY A 290 -4.98 -2.59 -23.00
N LEU A 291 -5.75 -3.19 -22.07
CA LEU A 291 -7.20 -3.15 -22.18
C LEU A 291 -7.70 -1.76 -21.76
N PRO A 292 -8.66 -1.17 -22.50
CA PRO A 292 -9.30 0.07 -22.04
C PRO A 292 -9.91 -0.19 -20.68
N GLY A 293 -9.57 0.68 -19.72
CA GLY A 293 -10.04 0.55 -18.33
C GLY A 293 -11.55 0.40 -18.32
N THR A 294 -12.05 -0.75 -17.90
CA THR A 294 -13.48 -1.01 -17.75
C THR A 294 -14.01 -0.02 -16.70
N PRO A 295 -15.00 0.85 -17.03
CA PRO A 295 -15.70 1.60 -16.02
C PRO A 295 -16.39 0.59 -15.10
N GLY A 296 -16.16 0.73 -13.79
CA GLY A 296 -16.84 -0.05 -12.75
C GLY A 296 -18.28 0.38 -12.58
#